data_8c5fa2b165701fef523dfcf527be8f66
#
_entry.id   8c5fa2b165701fef523dfcf527be8f66
#
_cell.length_a   1.000
_cell.length_b   1.000
_cell.length_c   1.000
_cell.angle_alpha   90.00
_cell.angle_beta   90.00
_cell.angle_gamma   90.00
#
_symmetry.space_group_name_H-M   'P 1'
#
loop_
_entity.id
_entity.type
_entity.pdbx_description
1 polymer ?
#
loop_
_entity_poly.entity_id
_entity_poly.type
_entity_poly.pdbx_seq_one_letter_code
_entity_poly.pdbx_strand_id
1 'polypeptide(L)'
;MNRSLITIQIFWLIYKLIDPLSFLAHRLGDVLTNDLIDWGVRILKFLIFVIGAAAVLELWGIKVGPILAGLGLLSVAVALGAQDLFKNLISGILILLEKRFQNGDWIKVENIVEGVVEKIGFRSTLIRRFDSSPVMVPNFNFAENAVTNFSNMKSRRIYWTIGLEYRTTHDQLRIIRDQIEEYILSLIHI
;
A
#
# COMPACT_ATOMS: atom_id res chain seq x y z
N MET A 1 -8.86 46.16 18.36
CA MET A 1 -9.42 46.21 16.99
C MET A 1 -8.42 45.84 15.89
N ASN A 2 -7.18 46.40 15.90
CA ASN A 2 -6.21 46.08 14.83
C ASN A 2 -5.76 44.61 14.76
N ARG A 3 -5.63 43.89 15.89
CA ARG A 3 -5.15 42.50 15.91
C ARG A 3 -6.16 41.54 15.25
N SER A 4 -7.45 41.67 15.53
CA SER A 4 -8.49 40.84 14.92
C SER A 4 -8.62 41.06 13.40
N LEU A 5 -8.48 42.32 12.93
CA LEU A 5 -8.46 42.62 11.50
C LEU A 5 -7.26 42.00 10.80
N ILE A 6 -6.08 42.04 11.39
CA ILE A 6 -4.87 41.42 10.85
C ILE A 6 -5.04 39.91 10.79
N THR A 7 -5.57 39.27 11.82
CA THR A 7 -5.82 37.83 11.86
C THR A 7 -6.81 37.42 10.75
N ILE A 8 -7.91 38.17 10.60
CA ILE A 8 -8.90 37.93 9.54
C ILE A 8 -8.25 38.03 8.15
N GLN A 9 -7.42 39.05 7.92
CA GLN A 9 -6.72 39.26 6.66
C GLN A 9 -5.75 38.12 6.35
N ILE A 10 -5.00 37.63 7.34
CA ILE A 10 -4.08 36.49 7.18
C ILE A 10 -4.85 35.22 6.77
N PHE A 11 -5.92 34.88 7.51
CA PHE A 11 -6.71 33.69 7.19
C PHE A 11 -7.44 33.83 5.85
N TRP A 12 -7.92 35.03 5.51
CA TRP A 12 -8.51 35.29 4.20
C TRP A 12 -7.50 35.13 3.06
N LEU A 13 -6.25 35.59 3.26
CA LEU A 13 -5.16 35.41 2.30
C LEU A 13 -4.84 33.91 2.10
N ILE A 14 -4.71 33.16 3.21
CA ILE A 14 -4.45 31.71 3.16
C ILE A 14 -5.61 31.00 2.43
N TYR A 15 -6.86 31.37 2.73
CA TYR A 15 -8.04 30.83 2.06
C TYR A 15 -8.01 31.07 0.54
N LYS A 16 -7.59 32.26 0.12
CA LYS A 16 -7.48 32.63 -1.30
C LYS A 16 -6.31 31.95 -2.02
N LEU A 17 -5.24 31.61 -1.30
CA LEU A 17 -4.10 30.88 -1.87
C LEU A 17 -4.45 29.42 -2.25
N ILE A 18 -5.54 28.87 -1.73
CA ILE A 18 -5.98 27.52 -2.10
C ILE A 18 -6.48 27.45 -3.56
N ASP A 19 -7.10 28.53 -4.08
CA ASP A 19 -7.66 28.53 -5.43
C ASP A 19 -6.60 28.32 -6.52
N PRO A 20 -5.47 29.06 -6.56
CA PRO A 20 -4.40 28.79 -7.50
C PRO A 20 -3.71 27.42 -7.28
N LEU A 21 -3.65 26.92 -6.04
CA LEU A 21 -3.10 25.61 -5.76
C LEU A 21 -4.00 24.49 -6.29
N SER A 22 -5.32 24.66 -6.21
CA SER A 22 -6.28 23.71 -6.79
C SER A 22 -6.16 23.67 -8.32
N PHE A 23 -5.98 24.83 -8.97
CA PHE A 23 -5.76 24.90 -10.42
C PHE A 23 -4.49 24.13 -10.84
N LEU A 24 -3.41 24.24 -10.06
CA LEU A 24 -2.20 23.47 -10.29
C LEU A 24 -2.41 21.96 -10.10
N ALA A 25 -3.18 21.57 -9.07
CA ALA A 25 -3.53 20.18 -8.82
C ALA A 25 -4.35 19.57 -9.97
N HIS A 26 -5.28 20.32 -10.57
CA HIS A 26 -6.03 19.88 -11.75
C HIS A 26 -5.13 19.69 -12.99
N ARG A 27 -4.03 20.43 -13.11
CA ARG A 27 -3.05 20.23 -14.20
C ARG A 27 -2.18 18.98 -14.03
N LEU A 28 -1.98 18.54 -12.79
CA LEU A 28 -1.23 17.31 -12.47
C LEU A 28 -2.16 16.07 -12.46
N GLY A 29 -3.38 16.21 -12.88
CA GLY A 29 -4.53 15.33 -12.67
C GLY A 29 -4.64 14.07 -13.52
N ASP A 30 -3.53 13.49 -14.03
CA ASP A 30 -3.58 12.15 -14.64
C ASP A 30 -3.82 11.03 -13.61
N VAL A 31 -3.69 11.32 -12.32
CA VAL A 31 -3.78 10.33 -11.21
C VAL A 31 -5.04 10.49 -10.36
N LEU A 32 -5.61 11.70 -10.26
CA LEU A 32 -6.75 12.01 -9.40
C LEU A 32 -7.94 12.50 -10.24
N THR A 33 -9.11 11.95 -9.98
CA THR A 33 -10.37 12.46 -10.57
C THR A 33 -10.61 13.90 -10.10
N ASN A 34 -11.08 14.77 -10.98
CA ASN A 34 -11.36 16.18 -10.67
C ASN A 34 -12.28 16.33 -9.44
N ASP A 35 -13.24 15.41 -9.27
CA ASP A 35 -14.13 15.39 -8.11
C ASP A 35 -13.39 15.21 -6.78
N LEU A 36 -12.34 14.37 -6.74
CA LEU A 36 -11.54 14.16 -5.53
C LEU A 36 -10.73 15.40 -5.16
N ILE A 37 -10.20 16.12 -6.15
CA ILE A 37 -9.49 17.39 -5.93
C ILE A 37 -10.46 18.41 -5.37
N ASP A 38 -11.65 18.56 -5.94
CA ASP A 38 -12.66 19.50 -5.48
C ASP A 38 -13.14 19.20 -4.05
N TRP A 39 -13.34 17.92 -3.72
CA TRP A 39 -13.65 17.50 -2.35
C TRP A 39 -12.51 17.85 -1.37
N GLY A 40 -11.28 17.56 -1.73
CA GLY A 40 -10.10 17.89 -0.92
C GLY A 40 -9.98 19.39 -0.67
N VAL A 41 -10.18 20.21 -1.70
CA VAL A 41 -10.18 21.68 -1.60
C VAL A 41 -11.30 22.19 -0.67
N ARG A 42 -12.52 21.64 -0.75
CA ARG A 42 -13.62 22.02 0.14
C ARG A 42 -13.30 21.69 1.60
N ILE A 43 -12.78 20.49 1.86
CA ILE A 43 -12.38 20.08 3.22
C ILE A 43 -11.28 21.01 3.75
N LEU A 44 -10.25 21.30 2.96
CA LEU A 44 -9.15 22.19 3.36
C LEU A 44 -9.65 23.61 3.65
N LYS A 45 -10.51 24.16 2.80
CA LYS A 45 -11.14 25.48 3.01
C LYS A 45 -11.97 25.52 4.29
N PHE A 46 -12.74 24.44 4.55
CA PHE A 46 -13.53 24.33 5.79
C PHE A 46 -12.64 24.30 7.03
N LEU A 47 -11.54 23.54 7.01
CA LEU A 47 -10.60 23.49 8.13
C LEU A 47 -9.95 24.87 8.42
N ILE A 48 -9.51 25.57 7.37
CA ILE A 48 -8.92 26.91 7.50
C ILE A 48 -9.94 27.90 8.06
N PHE A 49 -11.19 27.82 7.60
CA PHE A 49 -12.30 28.65 8.12
C PHE A 49 -12.51 28.40 9.63
N VAL A 50 -12.59 27.14 10.06
CA VAL A 50 -12.79 26.77 11.48
C VAL A 50 -11.62 27.26 12.35
N ILE A 51 -10.38 27.06 11.91
CA ILE A 51 -9.18 27.52 12.64
C ILE A 51 -9.16 29.06 12.71
N GLY A 52 -9.45 29.74 11.60
CA GLY A 52 -9.51 31.20 11.54
C GLY A 52 -10.60 31.79 12.44
N ALA A 53 -11.78 31.19 12.43
CA ALA A 53 -12.88 31.59 13.32
C ALA A 53 -12.51 31.40 14.81
N ALA A 54 -11.90 30.26 15.15
CA ALA A 54 -11.41 29.99 16.50
C ALA A 54 -10.39 31.06 16.95
N ALA A 55 -9.40 31.40 16.10
CA ALA A 55 -8.40 32.40 16.39
C ALA A 55 -9.00 33.80 16.60
N VAL A 56 -10.03 34.18 15.84
CA VAL A 56 -10.72 35.46 16.02
C VAL A 56 -11.54 35.47 17.33
N LEU A 57 -12.24 34.39 17.65
CA LEU A 57 -13.01 34.26 18.90
C LEU A 57 -12.12 34.35 20.13
N GLU A 58 -10.92 33.77 20.08
CA GLU A 58 -9.93 33.84 21.17
C GLU A 58 -9.44 35.27 21.42
N LEU A 59 -9.22 36.06 20.35
CA LEU A 59 -8.89 37.48 20.46
C LEU A 59 -10.01 38.31 21.08
N TRP A 60 -11.25 37.87 20.99
CA TRP A 60 -12.41 38.49 21.62
C TRP A 60 -12.63 37.99 23.06
N GLY A 61 -11.74 37.15 23.57
CA GLY A 61 -11.79 36.65 24.96
C GLY A 61 -12.69 35.41 25.14
N ILE A 62 -13.21 34.85 24.07
CA ILE A 62 -14.00 33.61 24.11
C ILE A 62 -13.03 32.43 24.22
N LYS A 63 -13.19 31.62 25.26
CA LYS A 63 -12.37 30.43 25.47
C LYS A 63 -12.69 29.37 24.45
N VAL A 64 -11.87 29.24 23.41
CA VAL A 64 -12.04 28.24 22.33
C VAL A 64 -11.49 26.86 22.70
N GLY A 65 -10.74 26.76 23.80
CA GLY A 65 -10.15 25.48 24.25
C GLY A 65 -11.13 24.31 24.30
N PRO A 66 -12.31 24.43 24.92
CA PRO A 66 -13.31 23.35 24.94
C PRO A 66 -13.82 22.96 23.54
N ILE A 67 -13.95 23.91 22.62
CA ILE A 67 -14.37 23.66 21.23
C ILE A 67 -13.30 22.89 20.49
N LEU A 68 -12.02 23.31 20.63
CA LEU A 68 -10.89 22.63 20.02
C LEU A 68 -10.68 21.24 20.62
N ALA A 69 -10.91 21.05 21.91
CA ALA A 69 -10.88 19.73 22.55
C ALA A 69 -11.94 18.78 21.96
N GLY A 70 -13.17 19.27 21.76
CA GLY A 70 -14.24 18.51 21.10
C GLY A 70 -13.90 18.13 19.66
N LEU A 71 -13.34 19.05 18.87
CA LEU A 71 -12.86 18.79 17.52
C LEU A 71 -11.68 17.83 17.53
N GLY A 72 -10.79 17.89 18.51
CA GLY A 72 -9.69 16.95 18.71
C GLY A 72 -10.20 15.53 18.93
N LEU A 73 -11.23 15.34 19.76
CA LEU A 73 -11.85 14.04 19.98
C LEU A 73 -12.50 13.48 18.70
N LEU A 74 -13.20 14.34 17.95
CA LEU A 74 -13.75 13.99 16.65
C LEU A 74 -12.65 13.56 15.65
N SER A 75 -11.51 14.26 15.66
CA SER A 75 -10.36 13.94 14.80
C SER A 75 -9.80 12.56 15.12
N VAL A 76 -9.76 12.15 16.39
CA VAL A 76 -9.35 10.80 16.80
C VAL A 76 -10.33 9.75 16.26
N ALA A 77 -11.63 9.99 16.36
CA ALA A 77 -12.64 9.08 15.81
C ALA A 77 -12.50 8.89 14.29
N VAL A 78 -12.26 10.00 13.56
CA VAL A 78 -12.02 9.96 12.11
C VAL A 78 -10.71 9.23 11.79
N ALA A 79 -9.65 9.46 12.56
CA ALA A 79 -8.36 8.80 12.37
C ALA A 79 -8.46 7.29 12.59
N LEU A 80 -9.20 6.83 13.61
CA LEU A 80 -9.47 5.41 13.84
C LEU A 80 -10.29 4.79 12.69
N GLY A 81 -11.29 5.51 12.17
CA GLY A 81 -12.06 5.07 11.01
C GLY A 81 -11.25 4.98 9.71
N ALA A 82 -10.22 5.82 9.56
CA ALA A 82 -9.32 5.83 8.40
C ALA A 82 -8.06 4.96 8.58
N GLN A 83 -7.88 4.30 9.71
CA GLN A 83 -6.66 3.55 10.06
C GLN A 83 -6.24 2.55 9.00
N ASP A 84 -7.18 1.76 8.48
CA ASP A 84 -6.88 0.72 7.48
C ASP A 84 -6.46 1.32 6.13
N LEU A 85 -6.98 2.49 5.78
CA LEU A 85 -6.52 3.20 4.59
C LEU A 85 -5.05 3.59 4.73
N PHE A 86 -4.66 4.19 5.86
CA PHE A 86 -3.28 4.59 6.12
C PHE A 86 -2.33 3.40 6.19
N LYS A 87 -2.72 2.28 6.84
CA LYS A 87 -1.93 1.05 6.86
C LYS A 87 -1.62 0.57 5.44
N ASN A 88 -2.62 0.53 4.56
CA ASN A 88 -2.44 0.09 3.18
C ASN A 88 -1.58 1.04 2.35
N LEU A 89 -1.73 2.36 2.53
CA LEU A 89 -0.90 3.36 1.86
C LEU A 89 0.57 3.23 2.26
N ILE A 90 0.86 3.18 3.56
CA ILE A 90 2.22 3.02 4.09
C ILE A 90 2.83 1.71 3.60
N SER A 91 2.07 0.61 3.64
CA SER A 91 2.52 -0.69 3.15
C SER A 91 2.85 -0.66 1.65
N GLY A 92 2.05 0.02 0.83
CA GLY A 92 2.33 0.21 -0.60
C GLY A 92 3.65 0.96 -0.84
N ILE A 93 3.89 2.03 -0.08
CA ILE A 93 5.15 2.78 -0.14
C ILE A 93 6.34 1.90 0.27
N LEU A 94 6.22 1.13 1.36
CA LEU A 94 7.27 0.24 1.84
C LEU A 94 7.59 -0.87 0.84
N ILE A 95 6.59 -1.48 0.19
CA ILE A 95 6.80 -2.48 -0.87
C ILE A 95 7.68 -1.92 -1.97
N LEU A 96 7.41 -0.67 -2.41
CA LEU A 96 8.17 0.00 -3.47
C LEU A 96 9.59 0.40 -3.02
N LEU A 97 9.74 0.90 -1.79
CA LEU A 97 11.03 1.33 -1.25
C LEU A 97 11.96 0.15 -0.98
N GLU A 98 11.46 -0.91 -0.34
CA GLU A 98 12.23 -2.11 0.00
C GLU A 98 12.41 -3.06 -1.19
N LYS A 99 11.67 -2.83 -2.28
CA LYS A 99 11.67 -3.69 -3.48
C LYS A 99 11.46 -5.17 -3.14
N ARG A 100 10.53 -5.46 -2.21
CA ARG A 100 10.22 -6.84 -1.79
C ARG A 100 9.82 -7.71 -2.98
N PHE A 101 9.07 -7.13 -3.91
CA PHE A 101 8.72 -7.69 -5.21
C PHE A 101 8.43 -6.55 -6.20
N GLN A 102 8.42 -6.85 -7.47
CA GLN A 102 8.21 -5.90 -8.56
C GLN A 102 7.10 -6.40 -9.50
N ASN A 103 6.66 -5.52 -10.41
CA ASN A 103 5.73 -5.93 -11.47
C ASN A 103 6.39 -7.01 -12.33
N GLY A 104 5.68 -8.10 -12.57
CA GLY A 104 6.15 -9.28 -13.28
C GLY A 104 6.66 -10.40 -12.39
N ASP A 105 6.88 -10.16 -11.08
CA ASP A 105 7.34 -11.21 -10.17
C ASP A 105 6.24 -12.23 -9.86
N TRP A 106 6.63 -13.49 -9.83
CA TRP A 106 5.80 -14.55 -9.28
C TRP A 106 5.99 -14.59 -7.77
N ILE A 107 4.91 -14.28 -7.06
CA ILE A 107 4.89 -14.26 -5.59
C ILE A 107 3.81 -15.19 -5.02
N LYS A 108 4.04 -15.61 -3.78
CA LYS A 108 3.08 -16.34 -2.97
C LYS A 108 3.01 -15.74 -1.57
N VAL A 109 1.81 -15.51 -1.10
CA VAL A 109 1.47 -15.24 0.30
C VAL A 109 0.60 -16.37 0.78
N GLU A 110 1.03 -17.06 1.84
CA GLU A 110 0.36 -18.27 2.32
C GLU A 110 -1.10 -17.97 2.66
N ASN A 111 -2.00 -18.84 2.23
CA ASN A 111 -3.47 -18.73 2.43
C ASN A 111 -4.14 -17.46 1.88
N ILE A 112 -3.44 -16.61 1.13
CA ILE A 112 -3.98 -15.35 0.58
C ILE A 112 -3.99 -15.39 -0.94
N VAL A 113 -2.82 -15.49 -1.57
CA VAL A 113 -2.69 -15.42 -3.03
C VAL A 113 -1.39 -16.05 -3.51
N GLU A 114 -1.45 -16.65 -4.71
CA GLU A 114 -0.28 -17.04 -5.49
C GLU A 114 -0.52 -16.63 -6.95
N GLY A 115 0.47 -15.97 -7.56
CA GLY A 115 0.38 -15.49 -8.94
C GLY A 115 1.45 -14.49 -9.31
N VAL A 116 1.28 -13.85 -10.46
CA VAL A 116 2.20 -12.86 -11.01
C VAL A 116 1.69 -11.44 -10.70
N VAL A 117 2.57 -10.59 -10.19
CA VAL A 117 2.27 -9.18 -9.89
C VAL A 117 2.09 -8.40 -11.19
N GLU A 118 0.90 -7.86 -11.43
CA GLU A 118 0.65 -7.00 -12.59
C GLU A 118 0.90 -5.54 -12.30
N LYS A 119 0.36 -5.05 -11.18
CA LYS A 119 0.47 -3.63 -10.82
C LYS A 119 0.42 -3.45 -9.32
N ILE A 120 1.40 -2.72 -8.80
CA ILE A 120 1.42 -2.25 -7.41
C ILE A 120 0.73 -0.88 -7.37
N GLY A 121 -0.42 -0.81 -6.68
CA GLY A 121 -1.17 0.43 -6.50
C GLY A 121 -0.96 1.02 -5.10
N PHE A 122 -1.56 2.19 -4.84
CA PHE A 122 -1.43 2.88 -3.54
C PHE A 122 -1.98 2.06 -2.37
N ARG A 123 -3.15 1.46 -2.52
CA ARG A 123 -3.85 0.72 -1.47
C ARG A 123 -3.80 -0.79 -1.66
N SER A 124 -3.74 -1.26 -2.88
CA SER A 124 -3.83 -2.68 -3.24
C SER A 124 -2.94 -2.99 -4.42
N THR A 125 -2.45 -4.22 -4.47
CA THR A 125 -1.67 -4.78 -5.56
C THR A 125 -2.54 -5.72 -6.38
N LEU A 126 -2.51 -5.58 -7.70
CA LEU A 126 -3.18 -6.46 -8.65
C LEU A 126 -2.26 -7.64 -8.97
N ILE A 127 -2.76 -8.85 -8.73
CA ILE A 127 -2.06 -10.10 -8.99
C ILE A 127 -2.89 -10.93 -9.97
N ARG A 128 -2.25 -11.47 -10.99
CA ARG A 128 -2.81 -12.44 -11.92
C ARG A 128 -2.50 -13.84 -11.42
N ARG A 129 -3.53 -14.59 -11.07
CA ARG A 129 -3.40 -16.00 -10.71
C ARG A 129 -3.12 -16.87 -11.96
N PHE A 130 -2.67 -18.08 -11.74
CA PHE A 130 -2.40 -19.02 -12.85
C PHE A 130 -3.65 -19.50 -13.59
N ASP A 131 -4.84 -19.35 -12.98
CA ASP A 131 -6.13 -19.53 -13.65
C ASP A 131 -6.56 -18.30 -14.48
N SER A 132 -5.65 -17.33 -14.68
CA SER A 132 -5.86 -16.06 -15.36
C SER A 132 -6.81 -15.09 -14.64
N SER A 133 -7.31 -15.40 -13.46
CA SER A 133 -8.15 -14.48 -12.69
C SER A 133 -7.34 -13.34 -12.07
N PRO A 134 -7.78 -12.07 -12.20
CA PRO A 134 -7.17 -10.95 -11.50
C PRO A 134 -7.65 -10.92 -10.04
N VAL A 135 -6.73 -10.78 -9.09
CA VAL A 135 -7.03 -10.64 -7.67
C VAL A 135 -6.43 -9.35 -7.15
N MET A 136 -7.24 -8.50 -6.51
CA MET A 136 -6.78 -7.30 -5.84
C MET A 136 -6.55 -7.60 -4.36
N VAL A 137 -5.29 -7.56 -3.93
CA VAL A 137 -4.89 -7.82 -2.55
C VAL A 137 -4.50 -6.51 -1.87
N PRO A 138 -5.08 -6.17 -0.71
CA PRO A 138 -4.66 -5.01 0.06
C PRO A 138 -3.17 -5.05 0.40
N ASN A 139 -2.46 -3.93 0.25
CA ASN A 139 -1.00 -3.87 0.45
C ASN A 139 -0.57 -4.26 1.86
N PHE A 140 -1.41 -4.00 2.85
CA PHE A 140 -1.16 -4.38 4.24
C PHE A 140 -0.93 -5.89 4.42
N ASN A 141 -1.60 -6.74 3.62
CA ASN A 141 -1.40 -8.18 3.68
C ASN A 141 0.04 -8.59 3.33
N PHE A 142 0.70 -7.87 2.43
CA PHE A 142 2.11 -8.13 2.10
C PHE A 142 3.10 -7.58 3.14
N ALA A 143 2.67 -6.59 3.94
CA ALA A 143 3.49 -6.06 5.03
C ALA A 143 3.44 -6.95 6.27
N GLU A 144 2.29 -7.58 6.55
CA GLU A 144 2.04 -8.37 7.75
C GLU A 144 2.41 -9.86 7.60
N ASN A 145 2.34 -10.38 6.36
CA ASN A 145 2.60 -11.79 6.09
C ASN A 145 3.94 -12.01 5.38
N ALA A 146 4.46 -13.22 5.49
CA ALA A 146 5.64 -13.63 4.74
C ALA A 146 5.30 -13.73 3.25
N VAL A 147 6.12 -13.06 2.43
CA VAL A 147 6.02 -13.08 0.98
C VAL A 147 7.14 -13.92 0.41
N THR A 148 6.81 -15.00 -0.28
CA THR A 148 7.78 -15.80 -1.03
C THR A 148 7.83 -15.25 -2.46
N ASN A 149 9.01 -14.77 -2.88
CA ASN A 149 9.24 -14.31 -4.25
C ASN A 149 9.98 -15.41 -5.04
N PHE A 150 9.27 -16.08 -5.93
CA PHE A 150 9.82 -17.17 -6.75
C PHE A 150 10.68 -16.65 -7.93
N SER A 151 10.47 -15.42 -8.36
CA SER A 151 11.27 -14.82 -9.44
C SER A 151 12.68 -14.43 -8.98
N ASN A 152 12.88 -14.25 -7.67
CA ASN A 152 14.18 -13.87 -7.10
C ASN A 152 14.96 -15.06 -6.50
N MET A 153 14.59 -16.28 -6.86
CA MET A 153 15.31 -17.48 -6.43
C MET A 153 16.64 -17.64 -7.18
N LYS A 154 17.72 -17.84 -6.43
CA LYS A 154 19.03 -18.17 -7.02
C LYS A 154 19.13 -19.60 -7.54
N SER A 155 18.40 -20.51 -6.91
CA SER A 155 18.35 -21.91 -7.27
C SER A 155 17.07 -22.54 -6.76
N ARG A 156 16.52 -23.50 -7.48
CA ARG A 156 15.33 -24.24 -7.09
C ARG A 156 15.73 -25.60 -6.55
N ARG A 157 15.38 -25.89 -5.29
CA ARG A 157 15.56 -27.22 -4.71
C ARG A 157 14.50 -28.16 -5.29
N ILE A 158 14.95 -29.24 -5.93
CA ILE A 158 14.10 -30.36 -6.32
C ILE A 158 14.20 -31.40 -5.19
N TYR A 159 13.06 -31.77 -4.64
CA TYR A 159 12.98 -32.79 -3.59
C TYR A 159 11.84 -33.75 -3.94
N TRP A 160 12.21 -35.00 -4.26
CA TRP A 160 11.26 -36.06 -4.56
C TRP A 160 11.45 -37.22 -3.59
N THR A 161 10.33 -37.76 -3.12
CA THR A 161 10.31 -39.03 -2.38
C THR A 161 9.83 -40.10 -3.37
N ILE A 162 10.70 -41.01 -3.73
CA ILE A 162 10.41 -42.11 -4.65
C ILE A 162 10.15 -43.36 -3.80
N GLY A 163 8.91 -43.87 -3.88
CA GLY A 163 8.54 -45.14 -3.24
C GLY A 163 9.05 -46.31 -4.07
N LEU A 164 9.77 -47.21 -3.44
CA LEU A 164 10.25 -48.45 -4.08
C LEU A 164 9.68 -49.64 -3.34
N GLU A 165 9.60 -50.78 -4.03
CA GLU A 165 9.14 -52.04 -3.42
C GLU A 165 10.15 -52.57 -2.41
N TYR A 166 9.69 -53.21 -1.34
CA TYR A 166 10.53 -53.83 -0.32
C TYR A 166 11.46 -54.96 -0.88
N ARG A 167 11.17 -55.49 -2.06
CA ARG A 167 11.97 -56.51 -2.74
C ARG A 167 13.17 -55.93 -3.51
N THR A 168 13.26 -54.58 -3.59
CA THR A 168 14.35 -53.92 -4.33
C THR A 168 15.69 -54.16 -3.62
N THR A 169 16.61 -54.79 -4.33
CA THR A 169 17.98 -55.08 -3.79
C THR A 169 18.84 -53.81 -3.73
N HIS A 170 19.88 -53.85 -2.93
CA HIS A 170 20.80 -52.74 -2.77
C HIS A 170 21.49 -52.32 -4.08
N ASP A 171 21.78 -53.29 -4.94
CA ASP A 171 22.41 -53.00 -6.24
C ASP A 171 21.39 -52.33 -7.21
N GLN A 172 20.13 -52.74 -7.19
CA GLN A 172 19.09 -52.10 -7.97
C GLN A 172 18.87 -50.67 -7.50
N LEU A 173 18.94 -50.39 -6.21
CA LEU A 173 18.84 -49.02 -5.68
C LEU A 173 19.96 -48.11 -6.18
N ARG A 174 21.19 -48.63 -6.27
CA ARG A 174 22.33 -47.89 -6.86
C ARG A 174 22.09 -47.58 -8.33
N ILE A 175 21.69 -48.56 -9.11
CA ILE A 175 21.41 -48.39 -10.56
C ILE A 175 20.30 -47.33 -10.78
N ILE A 176 19.22 -47.40 -10.01
CA ILE A 176 18.13 -46.41 -10.09
C ILE A 176 18.64 -45.00 -9.75
N ARG A 177 19.40 -44.84 -8.67
CA ARG A 177 20.01 -43.57 -8.29
C ARG A 177 20.87 -43.00 -9.41
N ASP A 178 21.77 -43.81 -9.94
CA ASP A 178 22.76 -43.37 -10.93
C ASP A 178 22.07 -42.99 -12.25
N GLN A 179 21.03 -43.75 -12.66
CA GLN A 179 20.22 -43.41 -13.83
C GLN A 179 19.40 -42.12 -13.67
N ILE A 180 18.84 -41.88 -12.49
CA ILE A 180 18.12 -40.64 -12.19
C ILE A 180 19.10 -39.46 -12.20
N GLU A 181 20.26 -39.62 -11.59
CA GLU A 181 21.30 -38.58 -11.56
C GLU A 181 21.78 -38.22 -12.97
N GLU A 182 22.09 -39.23 -13.79
CA GLU A 182 22.48 -39.05 -15.20
C GLU A 182 21.37 -38.32 -16.00
N TYR A 183 20.12 -38.77 -15.84
CA TYR A 183 18.99 -38.12 -16.50
C TYR A 183 18.81 -36.67 -16.11
N ILE A 184 18.88 -36.35 -14.80
CA ILE A 184 18.78 -34.97 -14.31
C ILE A 184 19.93 -34.12 -14.85
N LEU A 185 21.16 -34.64 -14.80
CA LEU A 185 22.34 -33.92 -15.29
C LEU A 185 22.27 -33.68 -16.81
N SER A 186 21.67 -34.59 -17.57
CA SER A 186 21.45 -34.41 -19.02
C SER A 186 20.49 -33.27 -19.35
N LEU A 187 19.55 -32.93 -18.45
CA LEU A 187 18.58 -31.83 -18.61
C LEU A 187 19.14 -30.46 -18.22
N ILE A 188 20.22 -30.43 -17.40
CA ILE A 188 20.80 -29.16 -16.91
C ILE A 188 21.59 -28.43 -18.02
N HIS A 189 21.95 -29.10 -19.09
CA HIS A 189 22.71 -28.55 -20.22
C HIS A 189 21.83 -28.05 -21.39
N ILE A 190 20.54 -27.95 -21.18
CA ILE A 190 19.60 -27.29 -22.10
C ILE A 190 19.30 -25.91 -21.56
#